data_3540daa6ca5e9cdb9f986e197649b2b1
#
_entry.id   3540daa6ca5e9cdb9f986e197649b2b1
#
_cell.length_a   1.000
_cell.length_b   1.000
_cell.length_c   1.000
_cell.angle_alpha   90.00
_cell.angle_beta   90.00
_cell.angle_gamma   90.00
#
_symmetry.space_group_name_H-M   'P 1'
#
loop_
_entity.id
_entity.type
_entity.pdbx_description
1 polymer ?
#
loop_
_entity_poly.entity_id
_entity_poly.type
_entity_poly.pdbx_seq_one_letter_code
_entity_poly.pdbx_strand_id
1 'polypeptide(L)'
;MKRIIPFGREFGSGGRELGRRIAEKLEIAYYDQEIITEIAKRTALSEEYVRRIEEKRPVMHFPIHTGHSIYLISEPTFYPDFSIYTKQHELLRELSRKSDCVIVGRCADYILREQKPVRIFAYADMESRIKRCMERRPEDEHLTEAQMKKRIAEIDRSRAKYYAFFSEQKWGARENYDLLVNTSGADIKKLSSALCAYLEAMFE
;
A
#
# COMPACT_ATOMS: atom_id res chain seq x y z
N MET A 1 17.58 12.67 12.13
CA MET A 1 16.77 12.48 10.90
C MET A 1 15.46 11.83 11.30
N LYS A 2 14.31 12.09 10.63
CA LYS A 2 13.06 11.37 10.99
C LYS A 2 13.09 9.93 10.47
N ARG A 3 12.62 9.00 11.29
CA ARG A 3 12.50 7.58 10.95
C ARG A 3 11.20 7.35 10.19
N ILE A 4 11.26 7.39 8.86
CA ILE A 4 10.11 7.16 7.98
C ILE A 4 10.29 5.80 7.32
N ILE A 5 9.34 4.89 7.51
CA ILE A 5 9.41 3.51 7.04
C ILE A 5 8.17 3.19 6.20
N PRO A 6 8.20 3.46 4.88
CA PRO A 6 7.20 2.96 3.96
C PRO A 6 7.29 1.44 3.85
N PHE A 7 6.16 0.77 4.02
CA PHE A 7 6.09 -0.69 4.09
C PHE A 7 5.20 -1.25 2.97
N GLY A 8 5.80 -1.63 1.85
CA GLY A 8 5.15 -2.37 0.77
C GLY A 8 4.93 -3.84 1.16
N ARG A 9 3.92 -4.50 0.59
CA ARG A 9 3.62 -5.89 0.95
C ARG A 9 2.73 -6.59 -0.06
N GLU A 10 2.99 -7.86 -0.33
CA GLU A 10 2.04 -8.76 -0.97
C GLU A 10 0.87 -9.09 -0.03
N PHE A 11 -0.30 -9.42 -0.61
CA PHE A 11 -1.45 -9.86 0.17
C PHE A 11 -1.19 -11.24 0.80
N GLY A 12 -1.48 -11.39 2.09
CA GLY A 12 -1.20 -12.63 2.82
C GLY A 12 0.24 -12.83 3.26
N SER A 13 1.18 -11.93 2.89
CA SER A 13 2.59 -12.03 3.32
C SER A 13 2.81 -11.80 4.83
N GLY A 14 1.80 -11.32 5.57
CA GLY A 14 2.00 -10.91 6.97
C GLY A 14 2.64 -9.52 7.12
N GLY A 15 2.91 -8.82 6.02
CA GLY A 15 3.59 -7.52 6.03
C GLY A 15 2.86 -6.44 6.82
N ARG A 16 1.50 -6.45 6.87
CA ARG A 16 0.71 -5.54 7.71
C ARG A 16 1.02 -5.74 9.20
N GLU A 17 1.01 -6.98 9.67
CA GLU A 17 1.34 -7.32 11.05
C GLU A 17 2.80 -6.98 11.37
N LEU A 18 3.70 -7.31 10.44
CA LEU A 18 5.13 -7.03 10.59
C LEU A 18 5.38 -5.52 10.76
N GLY A 19 4.80 -4.69 9.89
CA GLY A 19 4.91 -3.23 9.97
C GLY A 19 4.34 -2.67 11.29
N ARG A 20 3.18 -3.19 11.74
CA ARG A 20 2.59 -2.79 13.03
C ARG A 20 3.50 -3.14 14.20
N ARG A 21 4.03 -4.37 14.25
CA ARG A 21 4.94 -4.81 15.31
C ARG A 21 6.26 -4.03 15.35
N ILE A 22 6.76 -3.63 14.18
CA ILE A 22 7.93 -2.75 14.08
C ILE A 22 7.61 -1.38 14.67
N ALA A 23 6.48 -0.79 14.32
CA ALA A 23 6.08 0.51 14.85
C ALA A 23 5.90 0.47 16.38
N GLU A 24 5.24 -0.58 16.91
CA GLU A 24 5.09 -0.81 18.35
C GLU A 24 6.44 -0.91 19.08
N LYS A 25 7.40 -1.65 18.53
CA LYS A 25 8.71 -1.86 19.15
C LYS A 25 9.62 -0.64 19.08
N LEU A 26 9.54 0.13 18.01
CA LEU A 26 10.30 1.36 17.82
C LEU A 26 9.62 2.57 18.47
N GLU A 27 8.43 2.38 19.05
CA GLU A 27 7.60 3.43 19.66
C GLU A 27 7.31 4.60 18.72
N ILE A 28 7.01 4.28 17.45
CA ILE A 28 6.69 5.25 16.40
C ILE A 28 5.26 5.08 15.88
N ALA A 29 4.74 6.08 15.21
CA ALA A 29 3.37 6.05 14.67
C ALA A 29 3.20 4.96 13.61
N TYR A 30 2.00 4.36 13.56
CA TYR A 30 1.61 3.38 12.55
C TYR A 30 0.41 3.88 11.76
N TYR A 31 0.52 3.90 10.43
CA TYR A 31 -0.54 4.37 9.54
C TYR A 31 -0.86 3.30 8.48
N ASP A 32 -2.11 2.86 8.44
CA ASP A 32 -2.64 1.90 7.46
C ASP A 32 -4.07 2.27 7.05
N GLN A 33 -5.10 1.80 7.75
CA GLN A 33 -6.50 2.08 7.39
C GLN A 33 -6.95 3.50 7.75
N GLU A 34 -6.36 4.09 8.75
CA GLU A 34 -6.62 5.47 9.19
C GLU A 34 -6.42 6.48 8.06
N ILE A 35 -5.52 6.17 7.12
CA ILE A 35 -5.31 6.99 5.91
C ILE A 35 -6.56 7.01 5.03
N ILE A 36 -7.25 5.86 4.86
CA ILE A 36 -8.50 5.78 4.08
C ILE A 36 -9.56 6.67 4.71
N THR A 37 -9.76 6.52 6.01
CA THR A 37 -10.74 7.32 6.77
C THR A 37 -10.49 8.81 6.63
N GLU A 38 -9.23 9.23 6.73
CA GLU A 38 -8.87 10.64 6.60
C GLU A 38 -9.02 11.15 5.16
N ILE A 39 -8.66 10.37 4.15
CA ILE A 39 -8.88 10.72 2.75
C ILE A 39 -10.38 10.84 2.46
N ALA A 40 -11.18 9.90 2.93
CA ALA A 40 -12.65 9.93 2.78
C ALA A 40 -13.24 11.22 3.35
N LYS A 41 -12.81 11.64 4.54
CA LYS A 41 -13.22 12.92 5.15
C LYS A 41 -12.80 14.12 4.30
N ARG A 42 -11.58 14.18 3.81
CA ARG A 42 -11.04 15.30 3.02
C ARG A 42 -11.62 15.41 1.62
N THR A 43 -12.17 14.32 1.09
CA THR A 43 -12.77 14.27 -0.26
C THR A 43 -14.29 14.27 -0.25
N ALA A 44 -14.93 14.18 0.92
CA ALA A 44 -16.37 13.95 1.08
C ALA A 44 -16.87 12.66 0.36
N LEU A 45 -15.99 11.68 0.19
CA LEU A 45 -16.30 10.37 -0.41
C LEU A 45 -16.47 9.31 0.68
N SER A 46 -17.16 8.20 0.37
CA SER A 46 -17.25 7.09 1.31
C SER A 46 -15.91 6.34 1.41
N GLU A 47 -15.59 5.79 2.59
CA GLU A 47 -14.39 4.96 2.78
C GLU A 47 -14.35 3.77 1.84
N GLU A 48 -15.51 3.15 1.56
CA GLU A 48 -15.64 2.05 0.62
C GLU A 48 -15.22 2.46 -0.80
N TYR A 49 -15.64 3.66 -1.23
CA TYR A 49 -15.26 4.19 -2.54
C TYR A 49 -13.75 4.47 -2.61
N VAL A 50 -13.16 5.11 -1.60
CA VAL A 50 -11.71 5.36 -1.52
C VAL A 50 -10.93 4.03 -1.56
N ARG A 51 -11.34 3.06 -0.75
CA ARG A 51 -10.74 1.71 -0.70
C ARG A 51 -10.83 1.01 -2.06
N ARG A 52 -11.97 1.10 -2.73
CA ARG A 52 -12.19 0.48 -4.03
C ARG A 52 -11.30 1.07 -5.13
N ILE A 53 -11.04 2.37 -5.11
CA ILE A 53 -10.15 3.03 -6.07
C ILE A 53 -8.71 2.57 -5.87
N GLU A 54 -8.24 2.47 -4.63
CA GLU A 54 -6.89 2.00 -4.33
C GLU A 54 -6.66 0.52 -4.70
N GLU A 55 -7.73 -0.27 -4.77
CA GLU A 55 -7.70 -1.67 -5.17
C GLU A 55 -8.04 -1.89 -6.66
N LYS A 56 -8.51 -0.86 -7.37
CA LYS A 56 -8.85 -0.93 -8.78
C LYS A 56 -7.87 -0.09 -9.62
N ARG A 57 -7.82 -0.41 -10.90
CA ARG A 57 -7.05 0.36 -11.87
C ARG A 57 -7.68 1.75 -12.05
N PRO A 58 -6.92 2.85 -12.01
CA PRO A 58 -7.40 4.14 -12.51
C PRO A 58 -7.83 3.97 -13.96
N VAL A 59 -9.08 4.30 -14.25
CA VAL A 59 -9.61 4.21 -15.62
C VAL A 59 -9.29 5.53 -16.32
N MET A 60 -8.35 5.51 -17.26
CA MET A 60 -8.19 6.60 -18.21
C MET A 60 -9.33 6.51 -19.22
N HIS A 61 -10.31 7.39 -19.11
CA HIS A 61 -11.25 7.63 -20.20
C HIS A 61 -10.55 8.45 -21.27
N PHE A 62 -10.00 7.81 -22.29
CA PHE A 62 -9.62 8.52 -23.50
C PHE A 62 -10.92 8.92 -24.22
N PRO A 63 -11.09 10.19 -24.63
CA PRO A 63 -12.20 10.55 -25.50
C PRO A 63 -12.05 9.74 -26.79
N ILE A 64 -13.01 8.86 -27.05
CA ILE A 64 -13.09 8.13 -28.33
C ILE A 64 -13.56 9.16 -29.36
N HIS A 65 -12.65 9.62 -30.20
CA HIS A 65 -13.02 10.42 -31.37
C HIS A 65 -13.69 9.52 -32.41
N THR A 66 -15.00 9.38 -32.33
CA THR A 66 -15.80 8.96 -33.46
C THR A 66 -16.23 10.22 -34.23
N GLY A 67 -15.77 10.32 -35.46
CA GLY A 67 -15.81 11.46 -36.35
C GLY A 67 -16.98 12.45 -36.24
N HIS A 68 -16.63 13.73 -36.41
CA HIS A 68 -17.52 14.88 -36.69
C HIS A 68 -18.47 15.33 -35.58
N SER A 69 -17.92 15.78 -34.46
CA SER A 69 -18.49 16.90 -33.66
C SER A 69 -17.48 17.30 -32.61
N ILE A 70 -16.93 18.50 -32.73
CA ILE A 70 -16.12 19.11 -31.63
C ILE A 70 -17.13 19.59 -30.60
N TYR A 71 -17.47 18.76 -29.64
CA TYR A 71 -18.00 19.25 -28.36
C TYR A 71 -16.81 19.69 -27.53
N LEU A 72 -16.63 20.99 -27.41
CA LEU A 72 -15.82 21.59 -26.37
C LEU A 72 -16.47 21.21 -25.04
N ILE A 73 -16.06 20.11 -24.45
CA ILE A 73 -16.34 19.80 -23.06
C ILE A 73 -15.40 20.71 -22.26
N SER A 74 -15.86 21.93 -22.04
CA SER A 74 -15.28 22.89 -21.10
C SER A 74 -15.80 22.61 -19.70
N GLU A 75 -15.45 21.47 -19.16
CA GLU A 75 -15.36 21.18 -17.74
C GLU A 75 -14.19 20.22 -17.56
N PRO A 76 -13.22 20.48 -16.68
CA PRO A 76 -12.26 19.46 -16.30
C PRO A 76 -13.08 18.35 -15.66
N THR A 77 -13.30 17.26 -16.37
CA THR A 77 -13.87 16.04 -15.81
C THR A 77 -12.94 15.66 -14.66
N PHE A 78 -13.34 16.03 -13.47
CA PHE A 78 -12.67 15.77 -12.21
C PHE A 78 -12.56 14.25 -12.10
N TYR A 79 -11.38 13.70 -12.42
CA TYR A 79 -11.10 12.28 -12.27
C TYR A 79 -11.02 12.00 -10.76
N PRO A 80 -12.01 11.33 -10.16
CA PRO A 80 -12.02 11.07 -8.70
C PRO A 80 -10.73 10.38 -8.24
N ASP A 81 -10.14 9.56 -9.10
CA ASP A 81 -8.90 8.82 -8.85
C ASP A 81 -7.70 9.76 -8.65
N PHE A 82 -7.59 10.81 -9.45
CA PHE A 82 -6.54 11.83 -9.30
C PHE A 82 -6.74 12.69 -8.04
N SER A 83 -7.97 13.04 -7.72
CA SER A 83 -8.29 13.78 -6.51
C SER A 83 -7.91 12.99 -5.25
N ILE A 84 -8.24 11.70 -5.21
CA ILE A 84 -7.90 10.80 -4.10
C ILE A 84 -6.39 10.66 -3.99
N TYR A 85 -5.68 10.44 -5.09
CA TYR A 85 -4.22 10.34 -5.07
C TYR A 85 -3.55 11.64 -4.60
N THR A 86 -4.04 12.80 -5.05
CA THR A 86 -3.51 14.10 -4.61
C THR A 86 -3.71 14.28 -3.10
N LYS A 87 -4.89 13.98 -2.58
CA LYS A 87 -5.17 14.06 -1.14
C LYS A 87 -4.36 13.04 -0.33
N GLN A 88 -4.17 11.84 -0.85
CA GLN A 88 -3.26 10.85 -0.27
C GLN A 88 -1.82 11.39 -0.21
N HIS A 89 -1.33 11.98 -1.29
CA HIS A 89 0.00 12.54 -1.37
C HIS A 89 0.22 13.67 -0.35
N GLU A 90 -0.73 14.60 -0.23
CA GLU A 90 -0.73 15.68 0.76
C GLU A 90 -0.70 15.11 2.18
N LEU A 91 -1.59 14.16 2.48
CA LEU A 91 -1.73 13.53 3.80
C LEU A 91 -0.46 12.77 4.21
N LEU A 92 0.11 11.97 3.32
CA LEU A 92 1.33 11.21 3.63
C LEU A 92 2.52 12.14 3.92
N ARG A 93 2.66 13.24 3.18
CA ARG A 93 3.68 14.27 3.45
C ARG A 93 3.44 14.98 4.78
N GLU A 94 2.19 15.25 5.14
CA GLU A 94 1.84 15.83 6.44
C GLU A 94 2.21 14.88 7.58
N LEU A 95 1.77 13.61 7.51
CA LEU A 95 2.03 12.60 8.54
C LEU A 95 3.53 12.35 8.73
N SER A 96 4.29 12.25 7.65
CA SER A 96 5.75 12.04 7.70
C SER A 96 6.52 13.23 8.28
N ARG A 97 5.97 14.45 8.17
CA ARG A 97 6.54 15.65 8.80
C ARG A 97 6.19 15.75 10.29
N LYS A 98 5.08 15.15 10.71
CA LYS A 98 4.57 15.24 12.07
C LYS A 98 5.35 14.35 13.05
N SER A 99 5.64 13.10 12.67
CA SER A 99 6.28 12.12 13.55
C SER A 99 7.11 11.10 12.77
N ASP A 100 7.97 10.37 13.49
CA ASP A 100 8.52 9.09 13.05
C ASP A 100 7.38 8.12 12.80
N CYS A 101 7.42 7.33 11.71
CA CYS A 101 6.27 6.50 11.37
C CYS A 101 6.58 5.31 10.45
N VAL A 102 5.76 4.27 10.59
CA VAL A 102 5.56 3.21 9.59
C VAL A 102 4.29 3.53 8.81
N ILE A 103 4.38 3.53 7.48
CA ILE A 103 3.24 3.76 6.58
C ILE A 103 3.06 2.54 5.66
N VAL A 104 1.90 1.90 5.72
CA VAL A 104 1.67 0.64 5.02
C VAL A 104 1.03 0.86 3.65
N GLY A 105 1.78 0.64 2.58
CA GLY A 105 1.36 0.75 1.19
C GLY A 105 1.21 2.18 0.69
N ARG A 106 0.15 2.45 -0.10
CA ARG A 106 -0.23 3.80 -0.57
C ARG A 106 0.80 4.49 -1.47
N CYS A 107 1.68 3.74 -2.15
CA CYS A 107 2.83 4.31 -2.86
C CYS A 107 3.68 5.22 -1.95
N ALA A 108 3.69 4.99 -0.63
CA ALA A 108 4.38 5.86 0.33
C ALA A 108 5.90 5.88 0.09
N ASP A 109 6.47 4.78 -0.37
CA ASP A 109 7.86 4.64 -0.80
C ASP A 109 8.23 5.61 -1.93
N TYR A 110 7.33 5.78 -2.91
CA TYR A 110 7.50 6.72 -4.01
C TYR A 110 7.16 8.17 -3.62
N ILE A 111 6.04 8.38 -2.93
CA ILE A 111 5.57 9.70 -2.52
C ILE A 111 6.57 10.40 -1.60
N LEU A 112 7.19 9.64 -0.69
CA LEU A 112 8.12 10.17 0.32
C LEU A 112 9.60 10.03 -0.05
N ARG A 113 9.94 9.63 -1.27
CA ARG A 113 11.30 9.34 -1.71
C ARG A 113 12.31 10.45 -1.46
N GLU A 114 11.88 11.71 -1.54
CA GLU A 114 12.72 12.89 -1.30
C GLU A 114 13.14 13.04 0.18
N GLN A 115 12.40 12.41 1.10
CA GLN A 115 12.70 12.41 2.53
C GLN A 115 13.68 11.29 2.93
N LYS A 116 14.20 10.53 1.94
CA LYS A 116 15.14 9.40 2.12
C LYS A 116 14.64 8.40 3.16
N PRO A 117 13.42 7.86 3.00
CA PRO A 117 12.86 6.87 3.92
C PRO A 117 13.59 5.53 3.80
N VAL A 118 13.50 4.67 4.81
CA VAL A 118 13.92 3.27 4.71
C VAL A 118 12.75 2.43 4.18
N ARG A 119 12.81 2.05 2.91
CA ARG A 119 11.72 1.39 2.15
C ARG A 119 11.80 -0.11 2.30
N ILE A 120 10.76 -0.72 2.83
CA ILE A 120 10.67 -2.16 3.05
C ILE A 120 9.57 -2.77 2.19
N PHE A 121 9.81 -3.97 1.66
CA PHE A 121 8.79 -4.76 0.97
C PHE A 121 8.75 -6.18 1.51
N ALA A 122 7.58 -6.61 2.04
CA ALA A 122 7.35 -7.96 2.52
C ALA A 122 6.66 -8.83 1.48
N TYR A 123 7.24 -10.01 1.22
CA TYR A 123 6.70 -11.00 0.29
C TYR A 123 6.74 -12.41 0.91
N ALA A 124 6.01 -13.35 0.33
CA ALA A 124 6.08 -14.75 0.70
C ALA A 124 5.68 -15.65 -0.47
N ASP A 125 6.03 -16.94 -0.38
CA ASP A 125 5.49 -17.94 -1.28
C ASP A 125 3.96 -18.06 -1.17
N MET A 126 3.34 -18.58 -2.21
CA MET A 126 1.88 -18.64 -2.30
C MET A 126 1.26 -19.56 -1.23
N GLU A 127 1.94 -20.63 -0.85
CA GLU A 127 1.46 -21.58 0.16
C GLU A 127 1.37 -20.91 1.53
N SER A 128 2.44 -20.23 1.98
CA SER A 128 2.47 -19.46 3.24
C SER A 128 1.40 -18.37 3.27
N ARG A 129 1.16 -17.73 2.12
CA ARG A 129 0.16 -16.66 1.98
C ARG A 129 -1.27 -17.20 2.09
N ILE A 130 -1.57 -18.30 1.38
CA ILE A 130 -2.86 -18.99 1.47
C ILE A 130 -3.11 -19.44 2.92
N LYS A 131 -2.14 -20.13 3.54
CA LYS A 131 -2.25 -20.60 4.92
C LYS A 131 -2.61 -19.45 5.86
N ARG A 132 -1.88 -18.34 5.85
CA ARG A 132 -2.17 -17.17 6.69
C ARG A 132 -3.54 -16.55 6.44
N CYS A 133 -3.95 -16.48 5.17
CA CYS A 133 -5.27 -15.95 4.83
C CYS A 133 -6.39 -16.87 5.32
N MET A 134 -6.23 -18.19 5.20
CA MET A 134 -7.20 -19.16 5.67
C MET A 134 -7.33 -19.18 7.20
N GLU A 135 -6.21 -19.03 7.92
CA GLU A 135 -6.20 -18.95 9.40
C GLU A 135 -6.85 -17.67 9.95
N ARG A 136 -6.85 -16.59 9.17
CA ARG A 136 -7.33 -15.24 9.60
C ARG A 136 -8.64 -14.82 8.97
N ARG A 137 -9.25 -15.70 8.18
CA ARG A 137 -10.55 -15.39 7.56
C ARG A 137 -11.64 -15.27 8.62
N PRO A 138 -12.66 -14.43 8.40
CA PRO A 138 -13.87 -14.45 9.20
C PRO A 138 -14.53 -15.84 9.19
N GLU A 139 -15.22 -16.20 10.27
CA GLU A 139 -15.86 -17.53 10.41
C GLU A 139 -16.95 -17.79 9.37
N ASP A 140 -17.61 -16.73 8.90
CA ASP A 140 -18.63 -16.74 7.85
C ASP A 140 -18.06 -16.78 6.43
N GLU A 141 -16.76 -16.65 6.25
CA GLU A 141 -16.11 -16.69 4.93
C GLU A 141 -15.66 -18.10 4.56
N HIS A 142 -16.39 -18.76 3.67
CA HIS A 142 -16.15 -20.14 3.24
C HIS A 142 -15.44 -20.23 1.89
N LEU A 143 -14.22 -19.70 1.79
CA LEU A 143 -13.39 -19.81 0.58
C LEU A 143 -12.57 -21.11 0.60
N THR A 144 -12.51 -21.78 -0.55
CA THR A 144 -11.54 -22.85 -0.79
C THR A 144 -10.14 -22.29 -0.98
N GLU A 145 -9.09 -23.10 -0.84
CA GLU A 145 -7.71 -22.69 -1.11
C GLU A 145 -7.53 -22.16 -2.54
N ALA A 146 -8.17 -22.78 -3.52
CA ALA A 146 -8.13 -22.34 -4.92
C ALA A 146 -8.75 -20.93 -5.09
N GLN A 147 -9.88 -20.67 -4.44
CA GLN A 147 -10.52 -19.37 -4.43
C GLN A 147 -9.68 -18.33 -3.70
N MET A 148 -9.06 -18.68 -2.58
CA MET A 148 -8.15 -17.82 -1.84
C MET A 148 -6.92 -17.48 -2.67
N LYS A 149 -6.31 -18.44 -3.36
CA LYS A 149 -5.20 -18.21 -4.31
C LYS A 149 -5.57 -17.19 -5.40
N LYS A 150 -6.77 -17.35 -5.98
CA LYS A 150 -7.27 -16.40 -7.01
C LYS A 150 -7.43 -15.01 -6.42
N ARG A 151 -8.05 -14.87 -5.26
CA ARG A 151 -8.24 -13.60 -4.54
C ARG A 151 -6.90 -12.91 -4.23
N ILE A 152 -5.92 -13.65 -3.73
CA ILE A 152 -4.56 -13.16 -3.47
C ILE A 152 -3.95 -12.56 -4.74
N ALA A 153 -4.00 -13.30 -5.83
CA ALA A 153 -3.44 -12.87 -7.11
C ALA A 153 -4.17 -11.63 -7.69
N GLU A 154 -5.48 -11.54 -7.53
CA GLU A 154 -6.28 -10.39 -7.97
C GLU A 154 -5.95 -9.12 -7.18
N ILE A 155 -5.84 -9.21 -5.84
CA ILE A 155 -5.47 -8.08 -4.99
C ILE A 155 -4.07 -7.57 -5.33
N ASP A 156 -3.09 -8.46 -5.47
CA ASP A 156 -1.72 -8.05 -5.80
C ASP A 156 -1.62 -7.45 -7.20
N ARG A 157 -2.36 -8.01 -8.17
CA ARG A 157 -2.44 -7.43 -9.52
C ARG A 157 -3.01 -6.01 -9.49
N SER A 158 -4.02 -5.76 -8.67
CA SER A 158 -4.61 -4.43 -8.52
C SER A 158 -3.63 -3.46 -7.89
N ARG A 159 -2.94 -3.87 -6.81
CA ARG A 159 -1.89 -3.07 -6.17
C ARG A 159 -0.74 -2.75 -7.11
N ALA A 160 -0.27 -3.74 -7.87
CA ALA A 160 0.80 -3.56 -8.85
C ALA A 160 0.40 -2.56 -9.95
N LYS A 161 -0.84 -2.62 -10.45
CA LYS A 161 -1.35 -1.67 -11.44
C LYS A 161 -1.46 -0.25 -10.89
N TYR A 162 -2.00 -0.11 -9.68
CA TYR A 162 -2.09 1.18 -9.00
C TYR A 162 -0.70 1.79 -8.80
N TYR A 163 0.24 1.02 -8.28
CA TYR A 163 1.61 1.44 -8.05
C TYR A 163 2.30 1.88 -9.35
N ALA A 164 2.24 1.04 -10.40
CA ALA A 164 2.85 1.34 -11.69
C ALA A 164 2.25 2.60 -12.34
N PHE A 165 0.95 2.84 -12.18
CA PHE A 165 0.29 4.01 -12.74
C PHE A 165 0.78 5.33 -12.13
N PHE A 166 0.97 5.38 -10.80
CA PHE A 166 1.35 6.61 -10.13
C PHE A 166 2.86 6.80 -9.95
N SER A 167 3.65 5.72 -9.99
CA SER A 167 5.10 5.78 -9.79
C SER A 167 5.90 5.54 -11.06
N GLU A 168 5.25 5.01 -12.13
CA GLU A 168 5.92 4.53 -13.34
C GLU A 168 6.95 3.41 -13.07
N GLN A 169 6.85 2.78 -11.90
CA GLN A 169 7.78 1.75 -11.42
C GLN A 169 7.09 0.39 -11.29
N LYS A 170 7.88 -0.67 -11.27
CA LYS A 170 7.38 -2.03 -11.03
C LYS A 170 7.24 -2.29 -9.53
N TRP A 171 6.03 -2.61 -9.09
CA TRP A 171 5.75 -2.96 -7.70
C TRP A 171 6.53 -4.20 -7.23
N GLY A 172 7.16 -4.12 -6.06
CA GLY A 172 7.97 -5.18 -5.50
C GLY A 172 9.32 -5.39 -6.19
N ALA A 173 9.70 -4.54 -7.14
CA ALA A 173 11.01 -4.63 -7.78
C ALA A 173 12.12 -4.20 -6.81
N ARG A 174 13.22 -4.97 -6.81
CA ARG A 174 14.33 -4.83 -5.85
C ARG A 174 14.88 -3.41 -5.77
N GLU A 175 14.99 -2.73 -6.89
CA GLU A 175 15.56 -1.40 -7.02
C GLU A 175 14.74 -0.30 -6.31
N ASN A 176 13.48 -0.57 -6.01
CA ASN A 176 12.58 0.38 -5.36
C ASN A 176 12.61 0.31 -3.83
N TYR A 177 13.31 -0.68 -3.25
CA TYR A 177 13.29 -0.95 -1.82
C TYR A 177 14.70 -1.13 -1.26
N ASP A 178 14.90 -0.69 -0.02
CA ASP A 178 16.17 -0.84 0.68
C ASP A 178 16.25 -2.23 1.33
N LEU A 179 15.09 -2.84 1.65
CA LEU A 179 14.99 -4.18 2.21
C LEU A 179 13.80 -4.96 1.63
N LEU A 180 14.06 -6.15 1.09
CA LEU A 180 13.02 -7.12 0.72
C LEU A 180 13.01 -8.25 1.76
N VAL A 181 11.86 -8.48 2.38
CA VAL A 181 11.69 -9.42 3.49
C VAL A 181 10.88 -10.62 3.03
N ASN A 182 11.52 -11.78 2.92
CA ASN A 182 10.81 -13.05 2.73
C ASN A 182 10.23 -13.52 4.07
N THR A 183 8.92 -13.64 4.14
CA THR A 183 8.20 -14.07 5.34
C THR A 183 7.65 -15.50 5.23
N SER A 184 8.05 -16.25 4.20
CA SER A 184 7.63 -17.66 4.01
C SER A 184 8.06 -18.50 5.19
N GLY A 185 7.11 -19.22 5.82
CA GLY A 185 7.39 -20.05 6.99
C GLY A 185 7.87 -19.32 8.25
N ALA A 186 8.02 -17.98 8.20
CA ALA A 186 8.58 -17.22 9.30
C ALA A 186 7.55 -16.91 10.40
N ASP A 187 8.04 -16.91 11.64
CA ASP A 187 7.34 -16.31 12.78
C ASP A 187 7.48 -14.78 12.71
N ILE A 188 6.36 -14.11 12.42
CA ILE A 188 6.30 -12.65 12.24
C ILE A 188 6.76 -11.90 13.50
N LYS A 189 6.49 -12.45 14.70
CA LYS A 189 6.89 -11.82 15.97
C LYS A 189 8.40 -11.85 16.13
N LYS A 190 9.06 -12.98 15.85
CA LYS A 190 10.52 -13.10 15.91
C LYS A 190 11.18 -12.24 14.83
N LEU A 191 10.64 -12.29 13.61
CA LEU A 191 11.14 -11.50 12.48
C LEU A 191 11.07 -9.99 12.75
N SER A 192 10.00 -9.50 13.40
CA SER A 192 9.90 -8.08 13.76
C SER A 192 11.02 -7.62 14.68
N SER A 193 11.50 -8.47 15.61
CA SER A 193 12.60 -8.13 16.51
C SER A 193 13.93 -7.97 15.76
N ALA A 194 14.23 -8.89 14.83
CA ALA A 194 15.44 -8.81 14.01
C ALA A 194 15.43 -7.57 13.10
N LEU A 195 14.27 -7.25 12.53
CA LEU A 195 14.13 -6.06 11.68
C LEU A 195 14.23 -4.76 12.46
N CYS A 196 13.78 -4.70 13.71
CA CYS A 196 13.99 -3.51 14.54
C CYS A 196 15.48 -3.26 14.76
N ALA A 197 16.28 -4.27 15.11
CA ALA A 197 17.72 -4.12 15.26
C ALA A 197 18.41 -3.65 13.97
N TYR A 198 17.98 -4.17 12.81
CA TYR A 198 18.44 -3.68 11.51
C TYR A 198 18.08 -2.21 11.28
N LEU A 199 16.84 -1.82 11.57
CA LEU A 199 16.36 -0.45 11.37
C LEU A 199 17.04 0.54 12.31
N GLU A 200 17.29 0.17 13.56
CA GLU A 200 18.05 0.98 14.51
C GLU A 200 19.44 1.29 13.95
N ALA A 201 20.17 0.28 13.46
CA ALA A 201 21.47 0.47 12.84
C ALA A 201 21.42 1.31 11.53
N MET A 202 20.28 1.38 10.84
CA MET A 202 20.12 2.22 9.64
C MET A 202 19.82 3.68 9.96
N PHE A 203 19.36 3.98 11.17
CA PHE A 203 18.99 5.33 11.61
C PHE A 203 20.05 5.99 12.54
N GLU A 204 21.06 5.25 12.95
CA GLU A 204 22.26 5.78 13.61
C GLU A 204 23.16 6.54 12.62
#